data_a5321fa68e7eca9a30fda2a7cf7e5b0a
#
_entry.id   a5321fa68e7eca9a30fda2a7cf7e5b0a
#
_cell.length_a   1.000
_cell.length_b   1.000
_cell.length_c   1.000
_cell.angle_alpha   90.00
_cell.angle_beta   90.00
_cell.angle_gamma   90.00
#
_symmetry.space_group_name_H-M   'P 1'
#
loop_
_entity.id
_entity.type
_entity.pdbx_description
1 polymer ?
#
loop_
_entity_poly.entity_id
_entity_poly.type
_entity_poly.pdbx_seq_one_letter_code
_entity_poly.pdbx_strand_id
1 'polypeptide(L)'
;MQAGALTYSATLPLWVPRTAAQSQSTLNALPRIALIIGNTKYLEAPLKNPGNDAKAIAAELQKVGFKVNLQLDTGRAQLADAIQAYGADLAKTKGVGLFYYAGHGAQLGWRNYLIPVDADVEKLEDIKTKTVELNTLLAGLTKAQNPMNVIILDACRDNPFGSKVPTEHKGLSQFDAPPGSLLAYATSPGNTAGDGEGANGLYTENLLREIKVPEAKIEDVLKRVRLNVRRKSEGQQIPWESTSLEEDFYFLPPKNITKKSQEELDRQFNLEKSEWDNIKESKNVDDFYAFLSKYPRGFITEQTAFAIEQLQKAKIAPQADKNGITQKFNEERYRVGDSWVMKATNNITGAHLYNSKTTVNKIENGLVYSINAKNESSSITTLDGGFVRAGSPEGWYLFDPPRVDLPGDILSVGKTWIGRCIETFEKTGKSNTREDVAKVVAYEEIELAIGKVWAYKIIMNSVYSNGTKRVATYWVEPGWGVFLKLIREIYRAKTTINETYEMISRVRGKATT
;
A
#
# COMPACT_ATOMS: atom_id res chain seq x y z
N MET A 1 -45.55 -45.29 50.14
CA MET A 1 -44.72 -45.00 48.93
C MET A 1 -44.68 -43.48 48.80
N GLN A 2 -43.54 -42.90 49.28
CA GLN A 2 -43.30 -41.46 49.19
C GLN A 2 -42.47 -41.21 47.96
N ALA A 3 -42.95 -40.36 47.04
CA ALA A 3 -42.24 -39.89 45.88
C ALA A 3 -41.38 -38.65 46.25
N GLY A 4 -40.06 -38.80 46.25
CA GLY A 4 -39.11 -37.71 46.45
C GLY A 4 -38.94 -36.89 45.17
N ALA A 5 -39.26 -35.62 45.24
CA ALA A 5 -38.95 -34.66 44.17
C ALA A 5 -37.51 -34.17 44.29
N LEU A 6 -36.67 -34.50 43.30
CA LEU A 6 -35.34 -33.94 43.14
C LEU A 6 -35.44 -32.59 42.44
N THR A 7 -35.19 -31.51 43.18
CA THR A 7 -35.03 -30.17 42.62
C THR A 7 -33.60 -29.98 42.09
N TYR A 8 -33.45 -29.92 40.78
CA TYR A 8 -32.19 -29.50 40.13
C TYR A 8 -32.10 -27.97 40.17
N SER A 9 -31.20 -27.44 41.01
CA SER A 9 -30.79 -26.04 40.96
C SER A 9 -29.78 -25.86 39.80
N ALA A 10 -30.24 -25.34 38.66
CA ALA A 10 -29.36 -24.91 37.58
C ALA A 10 -28.75 -23.54 37.98
N THR A 11 -27.51 -23.56 38.44
CA THR A 11 -26.68 -22.35 38.55
C THR A 11 -26.23 -21.97 37.16
N LEU A 12 -26.85 -20.97 36.54
CA LEU A 12 -26.34 -20.30 35.34
C LEU A 12 -25.03 -19.61 35.71
N PRO A 13 -23.93 -19.82 34.92
CA PRO A 13 -22.71 -19.06 35.13
C PRO A 13 -23.02 -17.58 34.85
N LEU A 14 -22.79 -16.73 35.84
CA LEU A 14 -22.78 -15.28 35.68
C LEU A 14 -21.72 -14.94 34.62
N TRP A 15 -22.17 -14.57 33.43
CA TRP A 15 -21.34 -14.02 32.37
C TRP A 15 -20.85 -12.64 32.84
N VAL A 16 -19.68 -12.59 33.46
CA VAL A 16 -18.98 -11.33 33.75
C VAL A 16 -18.53 -10.80 32.40
N PRO A 17 -19.02 -9.64 31.94
CA PRO A 17 -18.47 -9.04 30.74
C PRO A 17 -16.98 -8.77 31.01
N ARG A 18 -16.09 -9.49 30.30
CA ARG A 18 -14.70 -9.10 30.24
C ARG A 18 -14.71 -7.67 29.70
N THR A 19 -14.49 -6.71 30.56
CA THR A 19 -14.08 -5.37 30.15
C THR A 19 -12.88 -5.59 29.24
N ALA A 20 -13.04 -5.23 27.97
CA ALA A 20 -11.93 -5.21 27.03
C ALA A 20 -10.91 -4.24 27.61
N ALA A 21 -9.93 -4.78 28.34
CA ALA A 21 -8.74 -4.04 28.70
C ALA A 21 -8.14 -3.59 27.37
N GLN A 22 -8.11 -2.29 27.16
CA GLN A 22 -7.44 -1.66 26.02
C GLN A 22 -6.01 -2.18 26.00
N SER A 23 -5.69 -3.03 25.04
CA SER A 23 -4.30 -3.43 24.82
C SER A 23 -3.54 -2.19 24.37
N GLN A 24 -2.77 -1.59 25.28
CA GLN A 24 -1.67 -0.75 24.85
C GLN A 24 -0.89 -1.56 23.83
N SER A 25 -0.52 -0.95 22.69
CA SER A 25 0.33 -1.65 21.72
C SER A 25 1.53 -2.21 22.47
N THR A 26 1.65 -3.52 22.48
CA THR A 26 2.73 -4.23 23.18
C THR A 26 4.07 -3.81 22.64
N LEU A 27 4.17 -3.40 21.38
CA LEU A 27 5.37 -2.95 20.69
C LEU A 27 6.08 -1.76 21.37
N ASN A 28 5.32 -0.84 21.97
CA ASN A 28 5.90 0.36 22.60
C ASN A 28 6.65 0.08 23.90
N ALA A 29 6.35 -1.04 24.55
CA ALA A 29 7.01 -1.48 25.78
C ALA A 29 8.23 -2.38 25.52
N LEU A 30 8.44 -2.83 24.29
CA LEU A 30 9.52 -3.74 23.94
C LEU A 30 10.88 -3.02 23.87
N PRO A 31 11.99 -3.77 24.09
CA PRO A 31 13.34 -3.26 23.81
C PRO A 31 13.46 -2.79 22.35
N ARG A 32 14.18 -1.72 22.12
CA ARG A 32 14.39 -1.11 20.80
C ARG A 32 15.85 -1.22 20.40
N ILE A 33 16.14 -1.85 19.27
CA ILE A 33 17.50 -2.05 18.75
C ILE A 33 17.56 -1.48 17.33
N ALA A 34 18.62 -0.71 17.03
CA ALA A 34 18.85 -0.18 15.71
C ALA A 34 20.26 -0.51 15.20
N LEU A 35 20.35 -0.92 13.92
CA LEU A 35 21.60 -0.92 13.15
C LEU A 35 21.50 0.21 12.12
N ILE A 36 22.45 1.14 12.21
CA ILE A 36 22.50 2.33 11.36
C ILE A 36 23.81 2.29 10.57
N ILE A 37 23.72 2.37 9.25
CA ILE A 37 24.87 2.31 8.35
C ILE A 37 24.87 3.54 7.45
N GLY A 38 26.04 4.21 7.36
CA GLY A 38 26.28 5.35 6.47
C GLY A 38 27.57 5.18 5.71
N ASN A 39 27.50 4.94 4.42
CA ASN A 39 28.65 4.74 3.55
C ASN A 39 28.85 5.95 2.63
N THR A 40 29.99 6.64 2.79
CA THR A 40 30.33 7.90 2.10
C THR A 40 31.54 7.74 1.21
N LYS A 41 32.60 7.04 1.70
CA LYS A 41 33.94 7.01 1.09
C LYS A 41 34.12 5.87 0.11
N TYR A 42 33.26 5.85 -0.90
CA TYR A 42 33.41 4.88 -1.98
C TYR A 42 34.65 5.16 -2.83
N LEU A 43 35.27 4.11 -3.37
CA LEU A 43 36.41 4.22 -4.29
C LEU A 43 36.03 4.98 -5.57
N GLU A 44 34.84 4.64 -6.11
CA GLU A 44 34.23 5.35 -7.23
C GLU A 44 32.93 6.01 -6.75
N ALA A 45 32.62 7.20 -7.26
CA ALA A 45 31.40 7.96 -6.94
C ALA A 45 31.16 8.18 -5.41
N PRO A 46 32.09 8.84 -4.68
CA PRO A 46 31.89 9.16 -3.26
C PRO A 46 30.64 10.04 -3.06
N LEU A 47 29.92 9.82 -1.95
CA LEU A 47 28.71 10.54 -1.59
C LEU A 47 29.00 11.59 -0.50
N LYS A 48 28.19 12.65 -0.43
CA LYS A 48 28.41 13.75 0.52
C LYS A 48 27.77 13.48 1.90
N ASN A 49 26.50 13.05 1.92
CA ASN A 49 25.65 13.11 3.09
C ASN A 49 25.45 11.79 3.86
N PRO A 50 25.62 10.56 3.34
CA PRO A 50 25.25 9.32 4.03
C PRO A 50 25.82 9.15 5.44
N GLY A 51 27.09 9.56 5.65
CA GLY A 51 27.72 9.50 6.95
C GLY A 51 27.13 10.49 7.97
N ASN A 52 26.71 11.67 7.51
CA ASN A 52 26.03 12.66 8.34
C ASN A 52 24.60 12.21 8.66
N ASP A 53 23.90 11.67 7.68
CA ASP A 53 22.55 11.13 7.82
C ASP A 53 22.53 10.01 8.86
N ALA A 54 23.44 9.05 8.74
CA ALA A 54 23.57 7.95 9.69
C ALA A 54 23.84 8.43 11.12
N LYS A 55 24.76 9.40 11.31
CA LYS A 55 25.04 9.99 12.63
C LYS A 55 23.82 10.71 13.20
N ALA A 56 23.11 11.50 12.40
CA ALA A 56 21.95 12.25 12.84
C ALA A 56 20.78 11.33 13.22
N ILE A 57 20.50 10.31 12.41
CA ILE A 57 19.48 9.28 12.71
C ILE A 57 19.86 8.50 13.97
N ALA A 58 21.12 8.09 14.12
CA ALA A 58 21.59 7.38 15.30
C ALA A 58 21.36 8.20 16.58
N ALA A 59 21.73 9.48 16.56
CA ALA A 59 21.56 10.38 17.70
C ALA A 59 20.07 10.59 18.04
N GLU A 60 19.18 10.69 17.05
CA GLU A 60 17.76 10.88 17.30
C GLU A 60 17.10 9.59 17.82
N LEU A 61 17.44 8.43 17.24
CA LEU A 61 16.92 7.14 17.72
C LEU A 61 17.34 6.81 19.14
N GLN A 62 18.56 7.20 19.58
CA GLN A 62 18.99 7.07 20.97
C GLN A 62 18.08 7.85 21.91
N LYS A 63 17.67 9.07 21.56
CA LYS A 63 16.76 9.91 22.37
C LYS A 63 15.38 9.28 22.54
N VAL A 64 14.92 8.53 21.54
CA VAL A 64 13.63 7.83 21.58
C VAL A 64 13.76 6.36 22.03
N GLY A 65 14.86 6.02 22.70
CA GLY A 65 15.03 4.76 23.44
C GLY A 65 15.59 3.58 22.65
N PHE A 66 16.17 3.78 21.47
CA PHE A 66 16.87 2.70 20.76
C PHE A 66 18.30 2.51 21.29
N LYS A 67 18.69 1.24 21.48
CA LYS A 67 20.10 0.84 21.54
C LYS A 67 20.64 0.82 20.12
N VAL A 68 21.51 1.76 19.79
CA VAL A 68 21.99 1.99 18.43
C VAL A 68 23.39 1.42 18.23
N ASN A 69 23.56 0.63 17.18
CA ASN A 69 24.86 0.25 16.59
C ASN A 69 25.05 1.09 15.32
N LEU A 70 25.98 2.06 15.39
CA LEU A 70 26.31 2.94 14.26
C LEU A 70 27.57 2.43 13.57
N GLN A 71 27.47 2.22 12.26
CA GLN A 71 28.58 1.80 11.39
C GLN A 71 28.77 2.85 10.28
N LEU A 72 30.00 3.26 10.05
CA LEU A 72 30.35 4.26 9.03
C LEU A 72 31.41 3.71 8.10
N ASP A 73 31.24 3.95 6.79
CA ASP A 73 32.20 3.59 5.75
C ASP A 73 32.61 2.11 5.81
N THR A 74 31.59 1.23 5.88
CA THR A 74 31.80 -0.22 6.04
C THR A 74 32.28 -0.89 4.77
N GLY A 75 33.37 -1.66 4.89
CA GLY A 75 33.75 -2.66 3.88
C GLY A 75 32.81 -3.87 3.92
N ARG A 76 32.92 -4.73 2.89
CA ARG A 76 31.99 -5.87 2.70
C ARG A 76 31.90 -6.80 3.90
N ALA A 77 33.04 -7.21 4.47
CA ALA A 77 33.06 -8.12 5.62
C ALA A 77 32.39 -7.47 6.83
N GLN A 78 32.76 -6.24 7.15
CA GLN A 78 32.20 -5.49 8.27
C GLN A 78 30.69 -5.26 8.13
N LEU A 79 30.20 -4.95 6.93
CA LEU A 79 28.78 -4.78 6.63
C LEU A 79 28.00 -6.10 6.86
N ALA A 80 28.53 -7.22 6.35
CA ALA A 80 27.91 -8.53 6.53
C ALA A 80 27.88 -8.96 8.01
N ASP A 81 28.97 -8.79 8.73
CA ASP A 81 29.09 -9.12 10.15
C ASP A 81 28.14 -8.26 11.01
N ALA A 82 28.02 -6.96 10.71
CA ALA A 82 27.09 -6.06 11.41
C ALA A 82 25.62 -6.50 11.22
N ILE A 83 25.23 -6.89 10.00
CA ILE A 83 23.89 -7.40 9.69
C ILE A 83 23.65 -8.71 10.45
N GLN A 84 24.62 -9.64 10.45
CA GLN A 84 24.50 -10.91 11.16
C GLN A 84 24.37 -10.71 12.68
N ALA A 85 25.19 -9.87 13.27
CA ALA A 85 25.16 -9.53 14.70
C ALA A 85 23.81 -8.89 15.08
N TYR A 86 23.30 -7.99 14.24
CA TYR A 86 22.00 -7.35 14.44
C TYR A 86 20.86 -8.38 14.47
N GLY A 87 20.84 -9.32 13.52
CA GLY A 87 19.86 -10.40 13.51
C GLY A 87 19.93 -11.30 14.76
N ALA A 88 21.14 -11.60 15.25
CA ALA A 88 21.37 -12.37 16.48
C ALA A 88 20.89 -11.61 17.74
N ASP A 89 21.15 -10.31 17.82
CA ASP A 89 20.67 -9.45 18.90
C ASP A 89 19.14 -9.41 18.95
N LEU A 90 18.48 -9.26 17.81
CA LEU A 90 17.01 -9.29 17.72
C LEU A 90 16.43 -10.64 18.12
N ALA A 91 17.05 -11.74 17.66
CA ALA A 91 16.63 -13.10 18.04
C ALA A 91 16.67 -13.33 19.56
N LYS A 92 17.64 -12.72 20.24
CA LYS A 92 17.81 -12.79 21.70
C LYS A 92 16.83 -11.88 22.45
N THR A 93 16.64 -10.64 21.99
CA THR A 93 15.88 -9.60 22.71
C THR A 93 14.39 -9.63 22.40
N LYS A 94 13.99 -10.14 21.25
CA LYS A 94 12.58 -10.12 20.79
C LYS A 94 11.94 -8.75 20.86
N GLY A 95 12.69 -7.73 20.43
CA GLY A 95 12.29 -6.33 20.50
C GLY A 95 11.81 -5.75 19.16
N VAL A 96 11.71 -4.43 19.12
CA VAL A 96 11.51 -3.67 17.88
C VAL A 96 12.87 -3.44 17.23
N GLY A 97 13.05 -3.95 16.02
CA GLY A 97 14.25 -3.75 15.22
C GLY A 97 14.11 -2.57 14.26
N LEU A 98 15.15 -1.73 14.12
CA LEU A 98 15.23 -0.72 13.09
C LEU A 98 16.56 -0.83 12.36
N PHE A 99 16.49 -1.04 11.04
CA PHE A 99 17.62 -1.00 10.13
C PHE A 99 17.55 0.26 9.28
N TYR A 100 18.59 1.07 9.29
CA TYR A 100 18.73 2.23 8.43
C TYR A 100 20.01 2.11 7.62
N TYR A 101 19.92 2.31 6.31
CA TYR A 101 21.06 2.32 5.41
C TYR A 101 21.05 3.57 4.55
N ALA A 102 22.13 4.35 4.58
CA ALA A 102 22.39 5.44 3.65
C ALA A 102 23.66 5.14 2.86
N GLY A 103 23.59 5.20 1.53
CA GLY A 103 24.71 4.87 0.65
C GLY A 103 24.26 4.41 -0.73
N HIS A 104 25.20 3.84 -1.49
CA HIS A 104 24.87 3.25 -2.79
C HIS A 104 24.14 1.92 -2.66
N GLY A 105 23.18 1.72 -3.54
CA GLY A 105 22.48 0.45 -3.73
C GLY A 105 22.41 0.08 -5.20
N ALA A 106 22.38 -1.20 -5.49
CA ALA A 106 22.23 -1.71 -6.86
C ALA A 106 21.16 -2.79 -6.91
N GLN A 107 20.53 -2.94 -8.09
CA GLN A 107 19.62 -4.03 -8.38
C GLN A 107 20.22 -4.93 -9.46
N LEU A 108 20.15 -6.24 -9.25
CA LEU A 108 20.51 -7.25 -10.25
C LEU A 108 19.54 -8.43 -10.16
N GLY A 109 18.86 -8.75 -11.27
CA GLY A 109 17.89 -9.85 -11.31
C GLY A 109 16.79 -9.74 -10.24
N TRP A 110 16.20 -8.55 -10.07
CA TRP A 110 15.18 -8.22 -9.06
C TRP A 110 15.62 -8.32 -7.61
N ARG A 111 16.93 -8.51 -7.34
CA ARG A 111 17.52 -8.54 -6.01
C ARG A 111 18.24 -7.24 -5.72
N ASN A 112 18.16 -6.78 -4.49
CA ASN A 112 18.79 -5.56 -4.01
C ASN A 112 20.10 -5.87 -3.30
N TYR A 113 21.10 -5.05 -3.58
CA TYR A 113 22.45 -5.16 -3.05
C TYR A 113 22.86 -3.84 -2.40
N LEU A 114 23.36 -3.91 -1.17
CA LEU A 114 23.98 -2.81 -0.45
C LEU A 114 25.45 -2.77 -0.82
N ILE A 115 25.94 -1.62 -1.24
CA ILE A 115 27.30 -1.48 -1.76
C ILE A 115 28.22 -1.04 -0.62
N PRO A 116 29.22 -1.86 -0.23
CA PRO A 116 30.23 -1.47 0.74
C PRO A 116 31.25 -0.51 0.10
N VAL A 117 32.02 0.25 0.92
CA VAL A 117 32.94 1.27 0.41
C VAL A 117 34.17 0.69 -0.32
N ASP A 118 34.46 -0.57 -0.06
CA ASP A 118 35.58 -1.32 -0.69
C ASP A 118 35.16 -2.14 -1.92
N ALA A 119 33.92 -1.97 -2.40
CA ALA A 119 33.44 -2.69 -3.57
C ALA A 119 34.10 -2.18 -4.85
N ASP A 120 34.96 -3.00 -5.42
CA ASP A 120 35.58 -2.80 -6.74
C ASP A 120 34.82 -3.63 -7.77
N VAL A 121 33.79 -3.05 -8.39
CA VAL A 121 32.86 -3.72 -9.30
C VAL A 121 33.20 -3.37 -10.74
N GLU A 122 33.73 -4.33 -11.48
CA GLU A 122 34.13 -4.15 -12.89
C GLU A 122 33.13 -4.78 -13.88
N LYS A 123 32.33 -5.77 -13.41
CA LYS A 123 31.35 -6.50 -14.24
C LYS A 123 30.11 -6.90 -13.39
N LEU A 124 29.01 -7.25 -14.06
CA LEU A 124 27.72 -7.58 -13.40
C LEU A 124 27.84 -8.69 -12.37
N GLU A 125 28.67 -9.71 -12.62
CA GLU A 125 28.87 -10.83 -11.71
C GLU A 125 29.51 -10.40 -10.39
N ASP A 126 30.32 -9.35 -10.40
CA ASP A 126 30.99 -8.81 -9.22
C ASP A 126 29.99 -8.26 -8.21
N ILE A 127 28.83 -7.78 -8.65
CA ILE A 127 27.77 -7.30 -7.75
C ILE A 127 27.41 -8.37 -6.71
N LYS A 128 27.25 -9.65 -7.14
CA LYS A 128 26.89 -10.74 -6.23
C LYS A 128 28.00 -11.10 -5.25
N THR A 129 29.24 -10.96 -5.64
CA THR A 129 30.41 -11.43 -4.87
C THR A 129 31.07 -10.34 -4.04
N LYS A 130 31.04 -9.09 -4.51
CA LYS A 130 31.71 -7.94 -3.90
C LYS A 130 30.79 -7.02 -3.10
N THR A 131 29.46 -7.27 -3.10
CA THR A 131 28.49 -6.49 -2.34
C THR A 131 27.72 -7.37 -1.33
N VAL A 132 26.74 -6.81 -0.60
CA VAL A 132 25.92 -7.54 0.36
C VAL A 132 24.47 -7.56 -0.10
N GLU A 133 23.93 -8.75 -0.36
CA GLU A 133 22.53 -8.90 -0.77
C GLU A 133 21.59 -8.55 0.41
N LEU A 134 20.59 -7.70 0.17
CA LEU A 134 19.62 -7.27 1.18
C LEU A 134 18.79 -8.45 1.73
N ASN A 135 18.61 -9.51 0.94
CA ASN A 135 17.94 -10.74 1.40
C ASN A 135 18.67 -11.40 2.58
N THR A 136 19.97 -11.16 2.79
CA THR A 136 20.69 -11.64 3.97
C THR A 136 20.12 -11.01 5.24
N LEU A 137 19.83 -9.71 5.23
CA LEU A 137 19.14 -9.02 6.33
C LEU A 137 17.75 -9.62 6.55
N LEU A 138 16.94 -9.74 5.48
CA LEU A 138 15.56 -10.21 5.57
C LEU A 138 15.47 -11.64 6.11
N ALA A 139 16.37 -12.54 5.67
CA ALA A 139 16.47 -13.88 6.20
C ALA A 139 16.86 -13.89 7.69
N GLY A 140 17.77 -13.00 8.11
CA GLY A 140 18.14 -12.80 9.51
C GLY A 140 16.95 -12.35 10.36
N LEU A 141 16.16 -11.38 9.88
CA LEU A 141 14.97 -10.89 10.57
C LEU A 141 13.87 -11.96 10.66
N THR A 142 13.64 -12.71 9.58
CA THR A 142 12.69 -13.84 9.58
C THR A 142 13.10 -14.91 10.60
N LYS A 143 14.40 -15.25 10.65
CA LYS A 143 14.93 -16.20 11.62
C LYS A 143 14.86 -15.68 13.06
N ALA A 144 15.03 -14.39 13.25
CA ALA A 144 14.95 -13.74 14.56
C ALA A 144 13.55 -13.83 15.16
N GLN A 145 12.50 -13.86 14.35
CA GLN A 145 11.09 -13.91 14.80
C GLN A 145 10.79 -12.83 15.85
N ASN A 146 11.36 -11.64 15.67
CA ASN A 146 11.06 -10.50 16.54
C ASN A 146 9.72 -9.84 16.12
N PRO A 147 9.01 -9.20 17.06
CA PRO A 147 7.65 -8.73 16.86
C PRO A 147 7.50 -7.68 15.75
N MET A 148 8.54 -6.83 15.58
CA MET A 148 8.47 -5.74 14.61
C MET A 148 9.83 -5.41 14.02
N ASN A 149 9.85 -5.14 12.72
CA ASN A 149 11.02 -4.64 12.00
C ASN A 149 10.68 -3.38 11.20
N VAL A 150 11.53 -2.37 11.29
CA VAL A 150 11.52 -1.18 10.43
C VAL A 150 12.78 -1.20 9.58
N ILE A 151 12.63 -1.15 8.27
CA ILE A 151 13.76 -1.15 7.33
C ILE A 151 13.67 0.13 6.51
N ILE A 152 14.67 1.00 6.62
CA ILE A 152 14.72 2.28 5.92
C ILE A 152 15.93 2.28 5.00
N LEU A 153 15.70 2.44 3.71
CA LEU A 153 16.71 2.44 2.67
C LEU A 153 16.80 3.84 2.03
N ASP A 154 17.74 4.63 2.53
CA ASP A 154 18.11 5.94 1.98
C ASP A 154 19.28 5.76 1.02
N ALA A 155 19.03 5.01 -0.04
CA ALA A 155 20.04 4.66 -1.03
C ALA A 155 19.75 5.37 -2.36
N CYS A 156 20.77 6.01 -2.92
CA CYS A 156 20.74 6.57 -4.27
C CYS A 156 20.45 5.46 -5.29
N ARG A 157 19.72 5.83 -6.32
CA ARG A 157 19.29 4.88 -7.36
C ARG A 157 20.01 5.09 -8.70
N ASP A 158 21.04 5.92 -8.72
CA ASP A 158 21.94 6.01 -9.86
C ASP A 158 22.88 4.80 -9.85
N ASN A 159 23.20 4.29 -11.03
CA ASN A 159 24.19 3.24 -11.18
C ASN A 159 25.55 3.78 -10.73
N PRO A 160 26.09 3.39 -9.56
CA PRO A 160 27.35 3.94 -9.07
C PRO A 160 28.56 3.47 -9.88
N PHE A 161 28.37 2.45 -10.74
CA PHE A 161 29.42 1.86 -11.56
C PHE A 161 29.51 2.49 -12.96
N GLY A 162 28.64 3.48 -13.26
CA GLY A 162 28.63 4.19 -14.53
C GLY A 162 28.38 3.27 -15.74
N SER A 163 29.00 3.61 -16.87
CA SER A 163 28.88 2.83 -18.11
C SER A 163 29.67 1.51 -18.10
N LYS A 164 30.59 1.32 -17.15
CA LYS A 164 31.39 0.09 -17.03
C LYS A 164 30.52 -1.14 -16.73
N VAL A 165 29.49 -0.97 -15.90
CA VAL A 165 28.58 -2.04 -15.51
C VAL A 165 27.16 -1.59 -15.81
N PRO A 166 26.63 -1.82 -17.02
CA PRO A 166 25.26 -1.46 -17.34
C PRO A 166 24.30 -2.27 -16.48
N THR A 167 23.56 -1.61 -15.60
CA THR A 167 22.49 -2.23 -14.82
C THR A 167 21.19 -2.16 -15.63
N GLU A 168 20.45 -3.27 -15.66
CA GLU A 168 19.18 -3.36 -16.42
C GLU A 168 18.12 -2.36 -15.92
N HIS A 169 18.19 -2.00 -14.65
CA HIS A 169 17.25 -1.08 -14.00
C HIS A 169 17.98 -0.12 -13.08
N LYS A 170 17.53 1.14 -13.07
CA LYS A 170 17.99 2.13 -12.09
C LYS A 170 17.35 1.85 -10.73
N GLY A 171 18.16 1.85 -9.68
CA GLY A 171 17.71 1.82 -8.31
C GLY A 171 17.48 0.44 -7.68
N LEU A 172 16.86 0.45 -6.49
CA LEU A 172 16.48 -0.76 -5.79
C LEU A 172 15.13 -1.27 -6.29
N SER A 173 14.96 -2.59 -6.43
CA SER A 173 13.67 -3.19 -6.71
C SER A 173 12.75 -3.08 -5.49
N GLN A 174 11.47 -2.95 -5.77
CA GLN A 174 10.44 -3.04 -4.76
C GLN A 174 10.26 -4.51 -4.34
N PHE A 175 10.08 -4.74 -3.05
CA PHE A 175 9.62 -6.02 -2.53
C PHE A 175 8.62 -5.77 -1.40
N ASP A 176 7.77 -6.75 -1.13
CA ASP A 176 6.79 -6.66 -0.06
C ASP A 176 7.46 -6.76 1.31
N ALA A 177 6.95 -5.99 2.26
CA ALA A 177 7.40 -6.07 3.64
C ALA A 177 7.12 -7.47 4.21
N PRO A 178 8.13 -8.18 4.76
CA PRO A 178 7.88 -9.42 5.48
C PRO A 178 6.86 -9.24 6.61
N PRO A 179 6.17 -10.31 7.05
CA PRO A 179 5.23 -10.21 8.17
C PRO A 179 5.83 -9.49 9.38
N GLY A 180 5.07 -8.58 9.99
CA GLY A 180 5.51 -7.77 11.12
C GLY A 180 6.58 -6.72 10.76
N SER A 181 6.69 -6.33 9.48
CA SER A 181 7.71 -5.40 9.03
C SER A 181 7.12 -4.17 8.34
N LEU A 182 7.86 -3.07 8.43
CA LEU A 182 7.65 -1.86 7.65
C LEU A 182 8.93 -1.55 6.86
N LEU A 183 8.78 -1.35 5.57
CA LEU A 183 9.84 -1.08 4.63
C LEU A 183 9.64 0.31 4.03
N ALA A 184 10.65 1.17 4.13
CA ALA A 184 10.61 2.53 3.61
C ALA A 184 11.81 2.81 2.71
N TYR A 185 11.56 3.48 1.60
CA TYR A 185 12.56 3.91 0.62
C TYR A 185 12.56 5.44 0.49
N ALA A 186 13.72 6.04 0.43
CA ALA A 186 13.85 7.48 0.22
C ALA A 186 13.26 7.97 -1.10
N THR A 187 13.14 7.10 -2.09
CA THR A 187 12.53 7.42 -3.39
C THR A 187 11.82 6.20 -4.00
N SER A 188 10.82 6.44 -4.84
CA SER A 188 10.10 5.38 -5.57
C SER A 188 10.96 4.72 -6.65
N PRO A 189 10.64 3.49 -7.07
CA PRO A 189 11.34 2.80 -8.15
C PRO A 189 11.49 3.67 -9.41
N GLY A 190 12.69 3.72 -9.99
CA GLY A 190 12.97 4.49 -11.22
C GLY A 190 13.31 5.97 -11.02
N ASN A 191 13.25 6.53 -9.81
CA ASN A 191 13.59 7.92 -9.53
C ASN A 191 14.91 8.04 -8.77
N THR A 192 15.60 9.18 -8.92
CA THR A 192 16.84 9.50 -8.21
C THR A 192 16.52 10.15 -6.85
N ALA A 193 17.31 9.85 -5.81
CA ALA A 193 17.31 10.60 -4.57
C ALA A 193 18.37 11.69 -4.68
N GLY A 194 17.99 12.95 -4.48
CA GLY A 194 18.96 14.05 -4.44
C GLY A 194 19.73 14.05 -3.12
N ASP A 195 21.05 14.27 -3.17
CA ASP A 195 21.92 14.40 -1.97
C ASP A 195 21.55 15.60 -1.08
N GLY A 196 20.62 16.47 -1.53
CA GLY A 196 20.26 17.69 -0.81
C GLY A 196 21.39 18.73 -0.79
N GLU A 197 21.05 19.99 -0.57
CA GLU A 197 22.02 21.10 -0.45
C GLU A 197 22.57 21.26 0.99
N GLY A 198 21.90 20.65 1.98
CA GLY A 198 22.17 20.77 3.41
C GLY A 198 23.21 19.80 3.95
N ALA A 199 23.25 19.71 5.28
CA ALA A 199 24.09 18.76 6.02
C ALA A 199 23.55 17.32 5.94
N ASN A 200 22.28 17.15 5.62
CA ASN A 200 21.60 15.86 5.45
C ASN A 200 20.94 15.77 4.07
N GLY A 201 20.74 14.56 3.60
CA GLY A 201 19.90 14.27 2.46
C GLY A 201 18.45 14.70 2.69
N LEU A 202 17.72 15.06 1.62
CA LEU A 202 16.36 15.59 1.70
C LEU A 202 15.39 14.65 2.44
N TYR A 203 15.50 13.34 2.23
CA TYR A 203 14.68 12.34 2.93
C TYR A 203 14.99 12.32 4.43
N THR A 204 16.27 12.19 4.79
CA THR A 204 16.71 12.11 6.17
C THR A 204 16.44 13.40 6.95
N GLU A 205 16.60 14.59 6.36
CA GLU A 205 16.21 15.85 6.98
C GLU A 205 14.74 15.85 7.44
N ASN A 206 13.85 15.39 6.56
CA ASN A 206 12.43 15.31 6.86
C ASN A 206 12.10 14.18 7.86
N LEU A 207 12.76 13.03 7.76
CA LEU A 207 12.60 11.93 8.73
C LEU A 207 13.00 12.35 10.15
N LEU A 208 14.13 13.01 10.31
CA LEU A 208 14.61 13.56 11.60
C LEU A 208 13.62 14.54 12.24
N ARG A 209 12.89 15.31 11.43
CA ARG A 209 11.86 16.20 11.92
C ARG A 209 10.64 15.43 12.41
N GLU A 210 10.18 14.47 11.63
CA GLU A 210 8.92 13.76 11.88
C GLU A 210 9.05 12.69 12.99
N ILE A 211 10.23 12.11 13.23
CA ILE A 211 10.48 11.20 14.38
C ILE A 211 10.22 11.91 15.73
N LYS A 212 10.43 13.23 15.78
CA LYS A 212 10.26 14.05 16.99
C LYS A 212 8.80 14.42 17.29
N VAL A 213 7.87 14.12 16.39
CA VAL A 213 6.47 14.46 16.58
C VAL A 213 5.84 13.50 17.60
N PRO A 214 5.37 13.99 18.75
CA PRO A 214 4.75 13.15 19.77
C PRO A 214 3.47 12.48 19.21
N GLU A 215 3.17 11.30 19.71
CA GLU A 215 1.93 10.58 19.45
C GLU A 215 1.66 10.28 17.95
N ALA A 216 2.70 10.42 17.11
CA ALA A 216 2.61 10.10 15.70
C ALA A 216 2.89 8.61 15.47
N LYS A 217 1.96 7.89 14.86
CA LYS A 217 2.20 6.53 14.39
C LYS A 217 3.28 6.52 13.32
N ILE A 218 4.06 5.45 13.23
CA ILE A 218 5.18 5.37 12.27
C ILE A 218 4.71 5.60 10.83
N GLU A 219 3.53 5.11 10.46
CA GLU A 219 2.97 5.31 9.13
C GLU A 219 2.61 6.79 8.88
N ASP A 220 2.17 7.54 9.91
CA ASP A 220 1.93 8.98 9.82
C ASP A 220 3.24 9.75 9.67
N VAL A 221 4.27 9.33 10.42
CA VAL A 221 5.63 9.88 10.28
C VAL A 221 6.08 9.75 8.82
N LEU A 222 6.03 8.54 8.25
CA LEU A 222 6.49 8.30 6.88
C LEU A 222 5.63 8.99 5.82
N LYS A 223 4.30 9.05 6.00
CA LYS A 223 3.42 9.84 5.12
C LYS A 223 3.79 11.32 5.10
N ARG A 224 4.05 11.93 6.26
CA ARG A 224 4.50 13.33 6.34
C ARG A 224 5.87 13.53 5.73
N VAL A 225 6.81 12.60 5.95
CA VAL A 225 8.11 12.58 5.26
C VAL A 225 7.91 12.59 3.75
N ARG A 226 7.12 11.66 3.22
CA ARG A 226 6.83 11.57 1.78
C ARG A 226 6.25 12.87 1.21
N LEU A 227 5.27 13.47 1.90
CA LEU A 227 4.65 14.73 1.47
C LEU A 227 5.66 15.88 1.41
N ASN A 228 6.47 16.02 2.46
CA ASN A 228 7.44 17.10 2.55
C ASN A 228 8.60 16.93 1.55
N VAL A 229 9.10 15.70 1.38
CA VAL A 229 10.13 15.40 0.38
C VAL A 229 9.59 15.67 -1.03
N ARG A 230 8.39 15.16 -1.35
CA ARG A 230 7.74 15.40 -2.64
C ARG A 230 7.54 16.90 -2.91
N ARG A 231 7.06 17.65 -1.91
CA ARG A 231 6.87 19.10 -2.02
C ARG A 231 8.18 19.84 -2.28
N LYS A 232 9.22 19.59 -1.44
CA LYS A 232 10.51 20.26 -1.54
C LYS A 232 11.28 19.90 -2.82
N SER A 233 11.12 18.69 -3.33
CA SER A 233 11.72 18.23 -4.60
C SER A 233 10.89 18.56 -5.82
N GLU A 234 9.81 19.31 -5.68
CA GLU A 234 8.85 19.61 -6.75
C GLU A 234 8.36 18.32 -7.48
N GLY A 235 8.22 17.23 -6.73
CA GLY A 235 7.77 15.93 -7.24
C GLY A 235 8.88 15.04 -7.84
N GLN A 236 10.12 15.48 -7.85
CA GLN A 236 11.24 14.69 -8.42
C GLN A 236 11.62 13.51 -7.51
N GLN A 237 11.48 13.65 -6.19
CA GLN A 237 11.73 12.59 -5.22
C GLN A 237 10.43 12.26 -4.47
N ILE A 238 9.97 11.02 -4.60
CA ILE A 238 8.74 10.55 -3.97
C ILE A 238 9.08 9.33 -3.12
N PRO A 239 9.24 9.46 -1.80
CA PRO A 239 9.42 8.33 -0.89
C PRO A 239 8.27 7.33 -0.98
N TRP A 240 8.58 6.07 -0.74
CA TRP A 240 7.61 4.99 -0.81
C TRP A 240 7.77 4.06 0.40
N GLU A 241 6.65 3.50 0.89
CA GLU A 241 6.66 2.52 1.96
C GLU A 241 5.72 1.35 1.68
N SER A 242 6.07 0.18 2.25
CA SER A 242 5.23 -1.02 2.35
C SER A 242 5.18 -1.46 3.81
N THR A 243 4.00 -1.79 4.31
CA THR A 243 3.82 -2.20 5.70
C THR A 243 2.96 -3.45 5.80
N SER A 244 3.35 -4.36 6.69
CA SER A 244 2.60 -5.52 7.14
C SER A 244 2.40 -5.49 8.65
N LEU A 245 2.48 -4.30 9.27
CA LEU A 245 2.28 -4.14 10.71
C LEU A 245 0.81 -4.32 11.08
N GLU A 246 0.56 -5.08 12.14
CA GLU A 246 -0.78 -5.31 12.68
C GLU A 246 -1.05 -4.43 13.91
N GLU A 247 0.00 -3.93 14.57
CA GLU A 247 -0.08 -3.05 15.74
C GLU A 247 0.53 -1.68 15.48
N ASP A 248 0.00 -0.65 16.15
CA ASP A 248 0.53 0.70 16.08
C ASP A 248 1.87 0.83 16.77
N PHE A 249 2.85 1.43 16.11
CA PHE A 249 4.14 1.79 16.71
C PHE A 249 4.34 3.30 16.71
N TYR A 250 4.93 3.80 17.79
CA TYR A 250 5.22 5.22 17.99
C TYR A 250 6.70 5.40 18.41
N PHE A 251 7.39 6.34 17.78
CA PHE A 251 8.72 6.75 18.31
C PHE A 251 8.57 7.40 19.68
N LEU A 252 7.60 8.28 19.83
CA LEU A 252 7.20 8.94 21.08
C LEU A 252 5.72 8.61 21.35
N PRO A 253 5.44 7.54 22.14
CA PRO A 253 4.09 7.05 22.32
C PRO A 253 3.21 8.02 23.13
N PRO A 254 1.89 8.03 22.89
CA PRO A 254 0.95 8.76 23.74
C PRO A 254 0.95 8.19 25.17
N LYS A 255 0.73 9.07 26.15
CA LYS A 255 0.62 8.65 27.56
C LYS A 255 -0.64 7.78 27.79
N ASN A 256 -1.72 8.06 27.07
CA ASN A 256 -2.97 7.31 27.11
C ASN A 256 -3.47 7.06 25.68
N ILE A 257 -3.57 5.80 25.28
CA ILE A 257 -4.15 5.41 23.99
C ILE A 257 -5.66 5.20 24.19
N THR A 258 -6.48 6.16 23.76
CA THR A 258 -7.94 6.02 23.72
C THR A 258 -8.38 5.71 22.30
N LYS A 259 -9.17 4.65 22.13
CA LYS A 259 -9.84 4.37 20.85
C LYS A 259 -10.91 5.43 20.62
N LYS A 260 -10.85 6.16 19.50
CA LYS A 260 -11.86 7.16 19.15
C LYS A 260 -13.23 6.49 19.02
N SER A 261 -14.25 7.14 19.56
CA SER A 261 -15.63 6.71 19.37
C SER A 261 -16.07 6.87 17.90
N GLN A 262 -17.13 6.17 17.49
CA GLN A 262 -17.68 6.32 16.14
C GLN A 262 -18.14 7.77 15.89
N GLU A 263 -18.72 8.43 16.88
CA GLU A 263 -19.15 9.83 16.79
C GLU A 263 -17.97 10.80 16.57
N GLU A 264 -16.82 10.53 17.18
CA GLU A 264 -15.59 11.29 16.95
C GLU A 264 -15.03 11.08 15.55
N LEU A 265 -15.10 9.84 15.04
CA LEU A 265 -14.69 9.54 13.67
C LEU A 265 -15.60 10.21 12.65
N ASP A 266 -16.91 10.19 12.86
CA ASP A 266 -17.89 10.83 11.98
C ASP A 266 -17.74 12.36 12.00
N ARG A 267 -17.48 12.95 13.17
CA ARG A 267 -17.18 14.38 13.30
C ARG A 267 -15.89 14.76 12.57
N GLN A 268 -14.84 13.94 12.74
CA GLN A 268 -13.56 14.16 12.05
C GLN A 268 -13.73 14.08 10.54
N PHE A 269 -14.47 13.09 10.05
CA PHE A 269 -14.77 12.97 8.62
C PHE A 269 -15.53 14.19 8.08
N ASN A 270 -16.55 14.66 8.78
CA ASN A 270 -17.34 15.82 8.34
C ASN A 270 -16.50 17.10 8.28
N LEU A 271 -15.58 17.30 9.24
CA LEU A 271 -14.65 18.43 9.22
C LEU A 271 -13.69 18.32 8.02
N GLU A 272 -13.08 17.16 7.83
CA GLU A 272 -12.17 16.90 6.72
C GLU A 272 -12.86 17.08 5.37
N LYS A 273 -14.09 16.55 5.23
CA LYS A 273 -14.90 16.71 4.02
C LYS A 273 -15.24 18.16 3.73
N SER A 274 -15.62 18.95 4.74
CA SER A 274 -15.91 20.36 4.57
C SER A 274 -14.69 21.15 4.07
N GLU A 275 -13.50 20.87 4.62
CA GLU A 275 -12.27 21.51 4.17
C GLU A 275 -11.87 21.05 2.76
N TRP A 276 -12.03 19.77 2.44
CA TRP A 276 -11.83 19.24 1.10
C TRP A 276 -12.75 19.90 0.06
N ASP A 277 -14.03 20.04 0.36
CA ASP A 277 -15.01 20.67 -0.53
C ASP A 277 -14.62 22.11 -0.89
N ASN A 278 -13.89 22.81 -0.01
CA ASN A 278 -13.38 24.17 -0.27
C ASN A 278 -12.17 24.20 -1.21
N ILE A 279 -11.35 23.14 -1.23
CA ILE A 279 -10.07 23.13 -1.97
C ILE A 279 -10.06 22.21 -3.19
N LYS A 280 -10.98 21.27 -3.34
CA LYS A 280 -10.94 20.22 -4.38
C LYS A 280 -10.83 20.75 -5.82
N GLU A 281 -11.30 21.96 -6.09
CA GLU A 281 -11.19 22.61 -7.40
C GLU A 281 -10.01 23.58 -7.49
N SER A 282 -9.17 23.69 -6.44
CA SER A 282 -8.01 24.58 -6.43
C SER A 282 -7.00 24.18 -7.53
N LYS A 283 -6.36 25.20 -8.10
CA LYS A 283 -5.22 25.03 -9.02
C LYS A 283 -3.88 25.24 -8.33
N ASN A 284 -3.90 25.63 -7.05
CA ASN A 284 -2.71 25.78 -6.23
C ASN A 284 -2.39 24.46 -5.51
N VAL A 285 -1.28 23.85 -5.84
CA VAL A 285 -0.84 22.59 -5.24
C VAL A 285 -0.59 22.69 -3.73
N ASP A 286 -0.25 23.89 -3.23
CA ASP A 286 0.02 24.10 -1.80
C ASP A 286 -1.21 23.95 -0.92
N ASP A 287 -2.41 24.20 -1.43
CA ASP A 287 -3.66 23.99 -0.71
C ASP A 287 -3.83 22.50 -0.36
N PHE A 288 -3.51 21.64 -1.32
CA PHE A 288 -3.56 20.19 -1.13
C PHE A 288 -2.46 19.68 -0.19
N TYR A 289 -1.24 20.25 -0.26
CA TYR A 289 -0.18 19.93 0.70
C TYR A 289 -0.53 20.37 2.12
N ALA A 290 -1.14 21.53 2.30
CA ALA A 290 -1.61 22.01 3.59
C ALA A 290 -2.69 21.08 4.15
N PHE A 291 -3.64 20.65 3.32
CA PHE A 291 -4.67 19.69 3.69
C PHE A 291 -4.08 18.34 4.13
N LEU A 292 -3.16 17.74 3.35
CA LEU A 292 -2.52 16.49 3.72
C LEU A 292 -1.62 16.59 4.97
N SER A 293 -1.02 17.76 5.21
CA SER A 293 -0.25 18.01 6.44
C SER A 293 -1.16 18.01 7.67
N LYS A 294 -2.40 18.49 7.53
CA LYS A 294 -3.42 18.51 8.58
C LYS A 294 -4.08 17.14 8.77
N TYR A 295 -4.32 16.41 7.67
CA TYR A 295 -5.00 15.12 7.63
C TYR A 295 -4.13 14.04 6.97
N PRO A 296 -2.97 13.66 7.54
CA PRO A 296 -2.02 12.73 6.89
C PRO A 296 -2.58 11.31 6.74
N ARG A 297 -3.57 10.93 7.55
CA ARG A 297 -4.32 9.66 7.51
C ARG A 297 -5.82 9.90 7.48
N GLY A 298 -6.21 11.02 6.92
CA GLY A 298 -7.61 11.38 6.78
C GLY A 298 -8.32 10.49 5.76
N PHE A 299 -9.62 10.67 5.74
CA PHE A 299 -10.52 9.89 4.88
C PHE A 299 -10.40 10.27 3.40
N ILE A 300 -9.89 11.47 3.10
CA ILE A 300 -9.81 12.06 1.75
C ILE A 300 -8.34 12.19 1.29
N THR A 301 -7.42 11.52 2.00
CA THR A 301 -5.98 11.58 1.73
C THR A 301 -5.62 11.16 0.30
N GLU A 302 -6.25 10.09 -0.22
CA GLU A 302 -5.94 9.56 -1.55
C GLU A 302 -6.44 10.49 -2.67
N GLN A 303 -7.62 11.09 -2.51
CA GLN A 303 -8.15 12.09 -3.43
C GLN A 303 -7.24 13.32 -3.51
N THR A 304 -6.76 13.76 -2.33
CA THR A 304 -5.84 14.91 -2.24
C THR A 304 -4.49 14.60 -2.85
N ALA A 305 -3.93 13.40 -2.59
CA ALA A 305 -2.68 12.96 -3.19
C ALA A 305 -2.78 12.89 -4.73
N PHE A 306 -3.92 12.44 -5.24
CA PHE A 306 -4.19 12.42 -6.68
C PHE A 306 -4.27 13.85 -7.26
N ALA A 307 -4.94 14.79 -6.59
CA ALA A 307 -4.99 16.18 -7.04
C ALA A 307 -3.58 16.79 -7.16
N ILE A 308 -2.70 16.54 -6.18
CA ILE A 308 -1.28 16.95 -6.24
C ILE A 308 -0.60 16.32 -7.47
N GLU A 309 -0.80 15.02 -7.72
CA GLU A 309 -0.21 14.34 -8.86
C GLU A 309 -0.64 14.98 -10.19
N GLN A 310 -1.92 15.27 -10.35
CA GLN A 310 -2.41 15.92 -11.57
C GLN A 310 -1.83 17.32 -11.76
N LEU A 311 -1.73 18.14 -10.72
CA LEU A 311 -1.17 19.49 -10.80
C LEU A 311 0.34 19.51 -11.05
N GLN A 312 1.06 18.48 -10.63
CA GLN A 312 2.52 18.35 -10.82
C GLN A 312 2.90 17.55 -12.06
N LYS A 313 1.96 16.90 -12.73
CA LYS A 313 2.21 15.98 -13.86
C LYS A 313 2.93 16.64 -15.05
N ALA A 314 2.70 17.93 -15.28
CA ALA A 314 3.36 18.69 -16.35
C ALA A 314 4.87 18.95 -16.09
N LYS A 315 5.31 18.85 -14.82
CA LYS A 315 6.71 19.08 -14.41
C LYS A 315 7.54 17.79 -14.36
N ILE A 316 6.88 16.62 -14.28
CA ILE A 316 7.52 15.30 -14.28
C ILE A 316 7.35 14.75 -15.69
N ALA A 317 8.35 14.97 -16.57
CA ALA A 317 8.39 14.25 -17.83
C ALA A 317 8.47 12.74 -17.52
N PRO A 318 7.53 11.91 -17.99
CA PRO A 318 7.65 10.47 -17.83
C PRO A 318 8.90 10.04 -18.61
N GLN A 319 9.95 9.58 -17.93
CA GLN A 319 10.93 8.75 -18.63
C GLN A 319 10.15 7.50 -19.04
N ALA A 320 9.84 7.43 -20.33
CA ALA A 320 9.22 6.28 -20.94
C ALA A 320 10.15 5.09 -20.69
N ASP A 321 9.68 4.18 -19.84
CA ASP A 321 10.32 2.90 -19.64
C ASP A 321 10.21 2.13 -20.96
N LYS A 322 11.36 1.96 -21.65
CA LYS A 322 11.42 1.35 -22.99
C LYS A 322 10.97 -0.11 -23.02
N ASN A 323 10.69 -0.72 -21.86
CA ASN A 323 10.29 -2.11 -21.70
C ASN A 323 8.98 -2.29 -20.91
N GLY A 324 8.18 -1.24 -20.74
CA GLY A 324 6.83 -1.39 -20.19
C GLY A 324 5.98 -2.24 -21.12
N ILE A 325 5.55 -3.40 -20.65
CA ILE A 325 4.53 -4.20 -21.35
C ILE A 325 3.22 -3.41 -21.28
N THR A 326 3.05 -2.49 -22.22
CA THR A 326 1.78 -1.81 -22.46
C THR A 326 0.90 -2.77 -23.25
N GLN A 327 0.11 -3.59 -22.56
CA GLN A 327 -0.93 -4.36 -23.23
C GLN A 327 -2.17 -3.48 -23.36
N LYS A 328 -2.53 -3.14 -24.60
CA LYS A 328 -3.90 -2.69 -24.91
C LYS A 328 -4.85 -3.80 -24.54
N PHE A 329 -5.93 -3.49 -23.82
CA PHE A 329 -7.07 -4.39 -23.79
C PHE A 329 -7.51 -4.59 -25.25
N ASN A 330 -7.49 -5.85 -25.74
CA ASN A 330 -7.91 -6.18 -27.10
C ASN A 330 -9.35 -5.69 -27.33
N GLU A 331 -9.68 -5.40 -28.58
CA GLU A 331 -10.94 -4.83 -29.04
C GLU A 331 -12.21 -5.60 -28.60
N GLU A 332 -12.08 -6.85 -28.12
CA GLU A 332 -13.17 -7.67 -27.60
C GLU A 332 -13.07 -7.94 -26.11
N ARG A 333 -13.21 -6.88 -25.30
CA ARG A 333 -13.25 -7.02 -23.83
C ARG A 333 -14.43 -7.89 -23.35
N TYR A 334 -15.55 -7.85 -24.05
CA TYR A 334 -16.74 -8.63 -23.79
C TYR A 334 -17.20 -9.35 -25.05
N ARG A 335 -17.64 -10.60 -24.90
CA ARG A 335 -18.26 -11.39 -25.94
C ARG A 335 -19.63 -11.91 -25.46
N VAL A 336 -20.60 -11.99 -26.35
CA VAL A 336 -21.87 -12.64 -26.01
C VAL A 336 -21.60 -14.11 -25.67
N GLY A 337 -22.11 -14.56 -24.53
CA GLY A 337 -21.84 -15.89 -23.98
C GLY A 337 -20.64 -15.96 -23.03
N ASP A 338 -19.84 -14.88 -22.85
CA ASP A 338 -18.88 -14.82 -21.75
C ASP A 338 -19.61 -15.08 -20.44
N SER A 339 -19.09 -16.00 -19.64
CA SER A 339 -19.68 -16.27 -18.34
C SER A 339 -18.62 -16.57 -17.28
N TRP A 340 -18.93 -16.23 -16.04
CA TRP A 340 -18.06 -16.48 -14.89
C TRP A 340 -18.87 -16.75 -13.63
N VAL A 341 -18.25 -17.48 -12.70
CA VAL A 341 -18.79 -17.71 -11.35
C VAL A 341 -17.85 -17.13 -10.33
N MET A 342 -18.37 -16.27 -9.47
CA MET A 342 -17.66 -15.68 -8.35
C MET A 342 -18.13 -16.32 -7.04
N LYS A 343 -17.15 -16.73 -6.20
CA LYS A 343 -17.38 -17.17 -4.81
C LYS A 343 -17.21 -15.97 -3.89
N ALA A 344 -18.21 -15.67 -3.09
CA ALA A 344 -18.17 -14.62 -2.06
C ALA A 344 -17.92 -15.21 -0.67
N THR A 345 -16.98 -14.62 0.08
CA THR A 345 -16.60 -15.03 1.43
C THR A 345 -16.56 -13.82 2.35
N ASN A 346 -17.07 -13.94 3.56
CA ASN A 346 -16.94 -12.93 4.60
C ASN A 346 -15.58 -13.09 5.28
N ASN A 347 -14.72 -12.07 5.22
CA ASN A 347 -13.35 -12.16 5.75
C ASN A 347 -13.28 -12.08 7.29
N ILE A 348 -14.33 -11.55 7.94
CA ILE A 348 -14.38 -11.45 9.41
C ILE A 348 -14.69 -12.81 10.03
N THR A 349 -15.60 -13.57 9.41
CA THR A 349 -16.06 -14.86 9.95
C THR A 349 -15.49 -16.08 9.22
N GLY A 350 -14.88 -15.89 8.04
CA GLY A 350 -14.47 -16.96 7.14
C GLY A 350 -15.64 -17.68 6.44
N ALA A 351 -16.88 -17.25 6.67
CA ALA A 351 -18.05 -17.92 6.14
C ALA A 351 -18.20 -17.73 4.63
N HIS A 352 -18.51 -18.82 3.91
CA HIS A 352 -18.99 -18.74 2.53
C HIS A 352 -20.36 -18.04 2.52
N LEU A 353 -20.48 -16.99 1.70
CA LEU A 353 -21.73 -16.24 1.57
C LEU A 353 -22.61 -16.83 0.46
N TYR A 354 -22.10 -16.82 -0.76
CA TYR A 354 -22.81 -17.35 -1.95
C TYR A 354 -21.85 -17.49 -3.14
N ASN A 355 -22.32 -18.21 -4.16
CA ASN A 355 -21.74 -18.18 -5.49
C ASN A 355 -22.68 -17.41 -6.43
N SER A 356 -22.13 -16.51 -7.24
CA SER A 356 -22.89 -15.76 -8.24
C SER A 356 -22.39 -16.11 -9.64
N LYS A 357 -23.29 -16.56 -10.52
CA LYS A 357 -23.02 -16.74 -11.95
C LYS A 357 -23.49 -15.52 -12.71
N THR A 358 -22.64 -15.01 -13.59
CA THR A 358 -22.98 -13.92 -14.52
C THR A 358 -22.67 -14.38 -15.94
N THR A 359 -23.53 -14.01 -16.89
CA THR A 359 -23.38 -14.32 -18.32
C THR A 359 -23.67 -13.06 -19.14
N VAL A 360 -22.83 -12.73 -20.09
CA VAL A 360 -23.08 -11.67 -21.08
C VAL A 360 -24.14 -12.20 -22.05
N ASN A 361 -25.34 -11.63 -21.98
CA ASN A 361 -26.49 -12.05 -22.74
C ASN A 361 -26.55 -11.39 -24.13
N LYS A 362 -26.28 -10.08 -24.18
CA LYS A 362 -26.22 -9.33 -25.46
C LYS A 362 -25.31 -8.11 -25.32
N ILE A 363 -24.85 -7.65 -26.49
CA ILE A 363 -24.12 -6.40 -26.65
C ILE A 363 -24.87 -5.60 -27.70
N GLU A 364 -25.33 -4.40 -27.34
CA GLU A 364 -26.18 -3.59 -28.22
C GLU A 364 -26.02 -2.10 -27.90
N ASN A 365 -25.91 -1.25 -28.90
CA ASN A 365 -25.78 0.22 -28.76
C ASN A 365 -24.63 0.66 -27.82
N GLY A 366 -23.49 -0.04 -27.85
CA GLY A 366 -22.34 0.27 -26.98
C GLY A 366 -22.51 -0.19 -25.52
N LEU A 367 -23.59 -0.94 -25.23
CA LEU A 367 -23.87 -1.46 -23.88
C LEU A 367 -23.79 -2.98 -23.84
N VAL A 368 -23.29 -3.50 -22.75
CA VAL A 368 -23.18 -4.92 -22.41
C VAL A 368 -24.23 -5.26 -21.36
N TYR A 369 -25.14 -6.17 -21.72
CA TYR A 369 -26.21 -6.63 -20.83
C TYR A 369 -25.85 -7.99 -20.25
N SER A 370 -25.79 -8.11 -18.96
CA SER A 370 -25.47 -9.35 -18.25
C SER A 370 -26.67 -9.88 -17.47
N ILE A 371 -26.76 -11.20 -17.37
CA ILE A 371 -27.79 -11.92 -16.63
C ILE A 371 -27.19 -12.82 -15.56
N ASN A 372 -27.94 -13.11 -14.51
CA ASN A 372 -27.59 -14.06 -13.46
C ASN A 372 -27.97 -15.52 -13.83
N ALA A 373 -27.75 -16.45 -12.90
CA ALA A 373 -28.06 -17.86 -13.08
C ALA A 373 -29.55 -18.16 -13.32
N LYS A 374 -30.46 -17.23 -12.99
CA LYS A 374 -31.91 -17.32 -13.20
C LYS A 374 -32.37 -16.66 -14.51
N ASN A 375 -31.42 -16.23 -15.34
CA ASN A 375 -31.66 -15.43 -16.56
C ASN A 375 -32.27 -14.04 -16.28
N GLU A 376 -32.16 -13.54 -15.05
CA GLU A 376 -32.59 -12.18 -14.69
C GLU A 376 -31.43 -11.21 -14.95
N SER A 377 -31.74 -9.95 -15.30
CA SER A 377 -30.74 -8.91 -15.51
C SER A 377 -29.86 -8.76 -14.25
N SER A 378 -28.54 -8.73 -14.40
CA SER A 378 -27.58 -8.58 -13.28
C SER A 378 -26.79 -7.27 -13.34
N SER A 379 -26.46 -6.79 -14.55
CA SER A 379 -25.80 -5.51 -14.75
C SER A 379 -25.94 -5.01 -16.19
N ILE A 380 -25.78 -3.70 -16.35
CA ILE A 380 -25.58 -3.04 -17.64
C ILE A 380 -24.28 -2.25 -17.54
N THR A 381 -23.33 -2.52 -18.45
CA THR A 381 -22.04 -1.81 -18.49
C THR A 381 -21.80 -1.23 -19.87
N THR A 382 -20.95 -0.22 -19.97
CA THR A 382 -20.42 0.26 -21.25
C THR A 382 -19.36 -0.70 -21.79
N LEU A 383 -18.99 -0.62 -23.07
CA LEU A 383 -17.95 -1.47 -23.67
C LEU A 383 -16.57 -1.29 -23.01
N ASP A 384 -16.29 -0.11 -22.49
CA ASP A 384 -15.07 0.21 -21.73
C ASP A 384 -15.14 -0.18 -20.24
N GLY A 385 -16.27 -0.79 -19.81
CA GLY A 385 -16.44 -1.38 -18.48
C GLY A 385 -17.04 -0.46 -17.41
N GLY A 386 -17.59 0.69 -17.80
CA GLY A 386 -18.33 1.56 -16.89
C GLY A 386 -19.71 0.97 -16.54
N PHE A 387 -20.03 0.82 -15.25
CA PHE A 387 -21.35 0.39 -14.80
C PHE A 387 -22.37 1.52 -15.00
N VAL A 388 -23.39 1.25 -15.80
CA VAL A 388 -24.59 2.10 -15.94
C VAL A 388 -25.62 1.70 -14.89
N ARG A 389 -25.76 0.38 -14.65
CA ARG A 389 -26.69 -0.20 -13.69
C ARG A 389 -26.11 -1.48 -13.10
N ALA A 390 -26.20 -1.66 -11.79
CA ALA A 390 -25.78 -2.88 -11.14
C ALA A 390 -26.81 -3.35 -10.10
N GLY A 391 -27.08 -4.66 -10.08
CA GLY A 391 -27.94 -5.29 -9.10
C GLY A 391 -27.21 -5.60 -7.80
N SER A 392 -27.95 -5.56 -6.69
CA SER A 392 -27.55 -6.07 -5.39
C SER A 392 -28.68 -6.91 -4.79
N PRO A 393 -28.46 -7.67 -3.70
CA PRO A 393 -29.55 -8.38 -3.03
C PRO A 393 -30.69 -7.46 -2.55
N GLU A 394 -30.39 -6.18 -2.34
CA GLU A 394 -31.35 -5.18 -1.82
C GLU A 394 -32.14 -4.49 -2.95
N GLY A 395 -31.62 -4.50 -4.18
CA GLY A 395 -32.21 -3.85 -5.36
C GLY A 395 -31.16 -3.35 -6.35
N TRP A 396 -31.53 -2.36 -7.15
CA TRP A 396 -30.72 -1.84 -8.24
C TRP A 396 -30.12 -0.48 -7.92
N TYR A 397 -28.89 -0.28 -8.40
CA TYR A 397 -28.19 1.00 -8.39
C TYR A 397 -27.98 1.49 -9.80
N LEU A 398 -28.30 2.76 -10.05
CA LEU A 398 -27.98 3.53 -11.26
C LEU A 398 -26.76 4.39 -11.01
N PHE A 399 -25.93 4.58 -12.03
CA PHE A 399 -24.72 5.39 -11.97
C PHE A 399 -24.70 6.43 -13.08
N ASP A 400 -24.61 7.71 -12.72
CA ASP A 400 -24.54 8.83 -13.66
C ASP A 400 -23.40 9.79 -13.27
N PRO A 401 -22.37 9.98 -14.12
CA PRO A 401 -22.04 9.16 -15.31
C PRO A 401 -21.74 7.70 -14.94
N PRO A 402 -21.62 6.79 -15.93
CA PRO A 402 -21.28 5.38 -15.67
C PRO A 402 -20.07 5.23 -14.76
N ARG A 403 -20.19 4.39 -13.72
CA ARG A 403 -19.12 4.15 -12.75
C ARG A 403 -18.01 3.30 -13.35
N VAL A 404 -16.80 3.83 -13.42
CA VAL A 404 -15.64 3.12 -13.98
C VAL A 404 -14.77 2.57 -12.84
N ASP A 405 -15.00 1.31 -12.46
CA ASP A 405 -14.11 0.60 -11.52
C ASP A 405 -12.83 0.13 -12.23
N LEU A 406 -12.92 -0.25 -13.50
CA LEU A 406 -11.81 -0.78 -14.30
C LEU A 406 -11.78 -0.05 -15.65
N PRO A 407 -10.81 0.82 -15.92
CA PRO A 407 -10.75 1.57 -17.16
C PRO A 407 -10.55 0.63 -18.36
N GLY A 408 -11.20 0.96 -19.46
CA GLY A 408 -11.15 0.19 -20.71
C GLY A 408 -9.85 0.35 -21.51
N ASP A 409 -8.95 1.19 -21.06
CA ASP A 409 -7.69 1.51 -21.70
C ASP A 409 -6.50 0.72 -21.11
N ILE A 410 -5.31 1.05 -21.56
CA ILE A 410 -4.06 0.39 -21.16
C ILE A 410 -3.86 0.47 -19.64
N LEU A 411 -3.63 -0.68 -18.98
CA LEU A 411 -3.15 -0.75 -17.61
C LEU A 411 -1.61 -0.85 -17.58
N SER A 412 -1.00 -0.11 -16.66
CA SER A 412 0.42 -0.21 -16.34
C SER A 412 0.63 0.06 -14.86
N VAL A 413 1.64 -0.56 -14.24
CA VAL A 413 1.95 -0.30 -12.83
C VAL A 413 2.29 1.17 -12.65
N GLY A 414 1.71 1.80 -11.62
CA GLY A 414 1.81 3.23 -11.37
C GLY A 414 0.67 4.07 -11.97
N LYS A 415 -0.11 3.54 -12.92
CA LYS A 415 -1.26 4.28 -13.49
C LYS A 415 -2.28 4.60 -12.40
N THR A 416 -2.79 5.83 -12.43
CA THR A 416 -3.83 6.34 -11.52
C THR A 416 -4.97 6.95 -12.32
N TRP A 417 -6.19 6.88 -11.78
CA TRP A 417 -7.35 7.60 -12.30
C TRP A 417 -8.31 7.97 -11.20
N ILE A 418 -9.16 8.95 -11.45
CA ILE A 418 -10.30 9.28 -10.61
C ILE A 418 -11.59 8.94 -11.33
N GLY A 419 -12.59 8.57 -10.54
CA GLY A 419 -13.97 8.44 -10.96
C GLY A 419 -14.86 9.33 -10.10
N ARG A 420 -15.92 9.87 -10.70
CA ARG A 420 -16.99 10.56 -9.96
C ARG A 420 -18.32 10.17 -10.59
N CYS A 421 -19.25 9.73 -9.77
CA CYS A 421 -20.60 9.42 -10.23
C CYS A 421 -21.63 9.72 -9.14
N ILE A 422 -22.88 9.87 -9.56
CA ILE A 422 -24.04 9.84 -8.67
C ILE A 422 -24.56 8.39 -8.67
N GLU A 423 -24.56 7.77 -7.49
CA GLU A 423 -25.11 6.44 -7.28
C GLU A 423 -26.52 6.57 -6.70
N THR A 424 -27.52 6.14 -7.46
CA THR A 424 -28.93 6.21 -7.05
C THR A 424 -29.50 4.81 -6.82
N PHE A 425 -30.03 4.56 -5.62
CA PHE A 425 -30.75 3.33 -5.33
C PHE A 425 -32.17 3.42 -5.85
N GLU A 426 -32.50 2.68 -6.90
CA GLU A 426 -33.78 2.79 -7.63
C GLU A 426 -35.02 2.64 -6.74
N LYS A 427 -35.00 1.69 -5.80
CA LYS A 427 -36.15 1.39 -4.93
C LYS A 427 -36.60 2.58 -4.09
N THR A 428 -35.70 3.46 -3.70
CA THR A 428 -36.01 4.59 -2.80
C THR A 428 -35.74 5.95 -3.44
N GLY A 429 -35.10 6.01 -4.60
CA GLY A 429 -34.63 7.25 -5.22
C GLY A 429 -33.51 7.95 -4.47
N LYS A 430 -32.98 7.36 -3.39
CA LYS A 430 -31.88 7.96 -2.62
C LYS A 430 -30.59 7.95 -3.44
N SER A 431 -29.94 9.09 -3.51
CA SER A 431 -28.70 9.28 -4.26
C SER A 431 -27.56 9.69 -3.36
N ASN A 432 -26.35 9.24 -3.71
CA ASN A 432 -25.10 9.68 -3.10
C ASN A 432 -24.11 10.02 -4.19
N THR A 433 -23.36 11.09 -4.02
CA THR A 433 -22.16 11.32 -4.83
C THR A 433 -21.08 10.39 -4.34
N ARG A 434 -20.38 9.72 -5.26
CA ARG A 434 -19.22 8.88 -5.02
C ARG A 434 -18.02 9.46 -5.75
N GLU A 435 -16.91 9.57 -5.04
CA GLU A 435 -15.60 9.96 -5.59
C GLU A 435 -14.62 8.82 -5.38
N ASP A 436 -13.94 8.41 -6.43
CA ASP A 436 -13.00 7.30 -6.46
C ASP A 436 -11.60 7.78 -6.83
N VAL A 437 -10.59 7.24 -6.17
CA VAL A 437 -9.19 7.29 -6.62
C VAL A 437 -8.67 5.87 -6.72
N ALA A 438 -8.16 5.52 -7.88
CA ALA A 438 -7.63 4.19 -8.13
C ALA A 438 -6.19 4.24 -8.63
N LYS A 439 -5.40 3.21 -8.26
CA LYS A 439 -4.00 3.06 -8.64
C LYS A 439 -3.70 1.60 -8.94
N VAL A 440 -2.97 1.36 -10.03
CA VAL A 440 -2.35 0.06 -10.32
C VAL A 440 -1.06 -0.03 -9.51
N VAL A 441 -1.02 -0.95 -8.54
CA VAL A 441 0.10 -1.06 -7.60
C VAL A 441 1.07 -2.17 -7.93
N ALA A 442 0.62 -3.23 -8.63
CA ALA A 442 1.46 -4.36 -9.02
C ALA A 442 0.94 -5.06 -10.29
N TYR A 443 1.79 -5.88 -10.91
CA TYR A 443 1.43 -6.92 -11.86
C TYR A 443 2.05 -8.21 -11.33
N GLU A 444 1.22 -9.15 -10.87
CA GLU A 444 1.65 -10.31 -10.08
C GLU A 444 0.93 -11.59 -10.51
N GLU A 445 1.55 -12.75 -10.30
CA GLU A 445 0.89 -14.05 -10.47
C GLU A 445 0.05 -14.35 -9.23
N ILE A 446 -1.23 -14.65 -9.42
CA ILE A 446 -2.13 -15.10 -8.37
C ILE A 446 -2.64 -16.51 -8.65
N GLU A 447 -2.90 -17.28 -7.60
CA GLU A 447 -3.46 -18.62 -7.70
C GLU A 447 -4.95 -18.60 -7.30
N LEU A 448 -5.80 -19.08 -8.19
CA LEU A 448 -7.24 -19.15 -8.01
C LEU A 448 -7.73 -20.56 -8.38
N ALA A 449 -9.00 -20.86 -8.15
CA ALA A 449 -9.60 -22.13 -8.58
C ALA A 449 -9.53 -22.36 -10.10
N ILE A 450 -9.39 -21.30 -10.89
CA ILE A 450 -9.20 -21.34 -12.35
C ILE A 450 -7.74 -21.55 -12.79
N GLY A 451 -6.81 -21.74 -11.85
CA GLY A 451 -5.36 -21.87 -12.07
C GLY A 451 -4.58 -20.61 -11.75
N LYS A 452 -3.27 -20.63 -12.11
CA LYS A 452 -2.37 -19.49 -11.96
C LYS A 452 -2.58 -18.50 -13.10
N VAL A 453 -2.74 -17.22 -12.75
CA VAL A 453 -3.01 -16.15 -13.70
C VAL A 453 -2.22 -14.90 -13.33
N TRP A 454 -1.63 -14.25 -14.34
CA TRP A 454 -1.00 -12.93 -14.17
C TRP A 454 -2.05 -11.83 -14.21
N ALA A 455 -2.09 -10.98 -13.19
CA ALA A 455 -3.10 -9.95 -13.04
C ALA A 455 -2.53 -8.62 -12.54
N TYR A 456 -3.13 -7.53 -13.00
CA TYR A 456 -2.88 -6.21 -12.42
C TYR A 456 -3.62 -6.07 -11.10
N LYS A 457 -2.89 -5.72 -10.03
CA LYS A 457 -3.46 -5.38 -8.72
C LYS A 457 -3.77 -3.89 -8.67
N ILE A 458 -5.02 -3.57 -8.43
CA ILE A 458 -5.54 -2.20 -8.41
C ILE A 458 -6.14 -1.93 -7.04
N ILE A 459 -5.73 -0.85 -6.39
CA ILE A 459 -6.35 -0.36 -5.16
C ILE A 459 -7.21 0.84 -5.51
N MET A 460 -8.46 0.83 -5.07
CA MET A 460 -9.43 1.91 -5.25
C MET A 460 -9.98 2.35 -3.90
N ASN A 461 -9.86 3.63 -3.62
CA ASN A 461 -10.43 4.30 -2.45
C ASN A 461 -11.63 5.13 -2.88
N SER A 462 -12.77 4.91 -2.24
CA SER A 462 -14.03 5.59 -2.55
C SER A 462 -14.58 6.31 -1.33
N VAL A 463 -15.06 7.53 -1.54
CA VAL A 463 -15.74 8.34 -0.52
C VAL A 463 -17.12 8.71 -1.03
N TYR A 464 -18.13 8.53 -0.20
CA TYR A 464 -19.52 8.84 -0.51
C TYR A 464 -20.00 10.07 0.25
N SER A 465 -20.92 10.83 -0.33
CA SER A 465 -21.49 12.03 0.30
C SER A 465 -22.20 11.76 1.63
N ASN A 466 -22.62 10.52 1.89
CA ASN A 466 -23.24 10.09 3.14
C ASN A 466 -22.25 9.62 4.21
N GLY A 467 -20.95 9.83 4.03
CA GLY A 467 -19.90 9.43 4.95
C GLY A 467 -19.43 7.97 4.83
N THR A 468 -20.03 7.17 3.93
CA THR A 468 -19.53 5.82 3.65
C THR A 468 -18.17 5.89 2.97
N LYS A 469 -17.26 4.97 3.34
CA LYS A 469 -16.00 4.74 2.66
C LYS A 469 -15.93 3.33 2.14
N ARG A 470 -15.22 3.16 1.05
CA ARG A 470 -14.92 1.84 0.51
C ARG A 470 -13.46 1.78 0.10
N VAL A 471 -12.77 0.74 0.52
CA VAL A 471 -11.48 0.33 -0.03
C VAL A 471 -11.71 -0.95 -0.81
N ALA A 472 -11.25 -1.00 -2.05
CA ALA A 472 -11.39 -2.16 -2.90
C ALA A 472 -10.05 -2.50 -3.56
N THR A 473 -9.61 -3.75 -3.43
CA THR A 473 -8.44 -4.27 -4.12
C THR A 473 -8.91 -5.25 -5.19
N TYR A 474 -8.66 -4.92 -6.45
CA TYR A 474 -8.99 -5.74 -7.60
C TYR A 474 -7.76 -6.42 -8.16
N TRP A 475 -7.93 -7.64 -8.68
CA TRP A 475 -6.99 -8.31 -9.58
C TRP A 475 -7.65 -8.50 -10.92
N VAL A 476 -7.03 -7.95 -11.96
CA VAL A 476 -7.60 -7.84 -13.31
C VAL A 476 -6.64 -8.41 -14.33
N GLU A 477 -7.13 -9.37 -15.12
CA GLU A 477 -6.41 -9.91 -16.26
C GLU A 477 -6.72 -9.08 -17.51
N PRO A 478 -5.70 -8.66 -18.29
CA PRO A 478 -5.91 -8.00 -19.57
C PRO A 478 -6.80 -8.84 -20.51
N GLY A 479 -7.77 -8.20 -21.16
CA GLY A 479 -8.67 -8.88 -22.10
C GLY A 479 -9.93 -9.50 -21.50
N TRP A 480 -10.11 -9.44 -20.16
CA TRP A 480 -11.36 -9.75 -19.50
C TRP A 480 -12.08 -8.50 -19.02
N GLY A 481 -13.39 -8.42 -19.22
CA GLY A 481 -14.21 -7.29 -18.79
C GLY A 481 -14.53 -7.25 -17.30
N VAL A 482 -14.05 -8.22 -16.52
CA VAL A 482 -14.35 -8.38 -15.10
C VAL A 482 -13.08 -8.71 -14.31
N PHE A 483 -13.08 -8.40 -13.02
CA PHE A 483 -11.98 -8.77 -12.13
C PHE A 483 -11.96 -10.29 -11.85
N LEU A 484 -10.76 -10.81 -11.60
CA LEU A 484 -10.55 -12.21 -11.18
C LEU A 484 -10.76 -12.38 -9.69
N LYS A 485 -10.33 -11.38 -8.92
CA LYS A 485 -10.45 -11.32 -7.47
C LYS A 485 -10.74 -9.89 -7.04
N LEU A 486 -11.58 -9.74 -6.02
CA LEU A 486 -11.88 -8.47 -5.36
C LEU A 486 -11.88 -8.70 -3.85
N ILE A 487 -11.11 -7.90 -3.12
CA ILE A 487 -11.29 -7.73 -1.68
C ILE A 487 -11.92 -6.35 -1.50
N ARG A 488 -13.04 -6.27 -0.78
CA ARG A 488 -13.67 -4.99 -0.50
C ARG A 488 -13.95 -4.81 0.98
N GLU A 489 -13.66 -3.62 1.46
CA GLU A 489 -13.97 -3.15 2.80
C GLU A 489 -14.87 -1.92 2.68
N ILE A 490 -15.99 -1.93 3.36
CA ILE A 490 -16.95 -0.81 3.38
C ILE A 490 -17.16 -0.41 4.82
N TYR A 491 -16.84 0.84 5.12
CA TYR A 491 -16.97 1.44 6.44
C TYR A 491 -18.17 2.38 6.46
N ARG A 492 -19.16 2.06 7.30
CA ARG A 492 -20.37 2.85 7.56
C ARG A 492 -20.46 3.16 9.05
N ALA A 493 -21.26 4.16 9.43
CA ALA A 493 -21.41 4.60 10.82
C ALA A 493 -21.67 3.47 11.84
N LYS A 494 -22.35 2.39 11.44
CA LYS A 494 -22.73 1.29 12.36
C LYS A 494 -22.22 -0.09 11.93
N THR A 495 -21.64 -0.24 10.75
CA THR A 495 -21.28 -1.55 10.20
C THR A 495 -20.03 -1.47 9.33
N THR A 496 -19.19 -2.49 9.46
CA THR A 496 -18.07 -2.74 8.51
C THR A 496 -18.39 -4.00 7.73
N ILE A 497 -18.26 -3.94 6.41
CA ILE A 497 -18.33 -5.09 5.52
C ILE A 497 -16.90 -5.37 5.06
N ASN A 498 -16.44 -6.60 5.20
CA ASN A 498 -15.15 -7.06 4.66
C ASN A 498 -15.38 -8.41 3.97
N GLU A 499 -15.23 -8.41 2.64
CA GLU A 499 -15.57 -9.55 1.80
C GLU A 499 -14.54 -9.77 0.70
N THR A 500 -14.34 -11.03 0.36
CA THR A 500 -13.55 -11.46 -0.81
C THR A 500 -14.45 -12.10 -1.83
N TYR A 501 -14.26 -11.73 -3.09
CA TYR A 501 -14.87 -12.35 -4.28
C TYR A 501 -13.77 -12.95 -5.13
N GLU A 502 -13.85 -14.24 -5.43
CA GLU A 502 -12.87 -14.96 -6.23
C GLU A 502 -13.54 -15.69 -7.39
N MET A 503 -12.96 -15.58 -8.58
CA MET A 503 -13.42 -16.31 -9.75
C MET A 503 -13.08 -17.80 -9.61
N ILE A 504 -14.11 -18.64 -9.61
CA ILE A 504 -13.96 -20.09 -9.46
C ILE A 504 -14.20 -20.86 -10.77
N SER A 505 -14.81 -20.21 -11.75
CA SER A 505 -14.90 -20.72 -13.13
C SER A 505 -15.16 -19.58 -14.11
N ARG A 506 -14.75 -19.79 -15.36
CA ARG A 506 -15.02 -18.87 -16.47
C ARG A 506 -15.12 -19.60 -17.80
N VAL A 507 -15.94 -19.06 -18.69
CA VAL A 507 -16.08 -19.53 -20.07
C VAL A 507 -16.07 -18.33 -20.99
N ARG A 508 -15.26 -18.36 -22.04
CA ARG A 508 -15.21 -17.32 -23.06
C ARG A 508 -16.30 -17.58 -24.12
N GLY A 509 -17.07 -16.57 -24.41
CA GLY A 509 -18.06 -16.60 -25.48
C GLY A 509 -17.43 -16.67 -26.87
N LYS A 510 -18.26 -16.90 -27.90
CA LYS A 510 -17.79 -16.89 -29.28
C LYS A 510 -17.42 -15.47 -29.72
N ALA A 511 -16.35 -15.34 -30.50
CA ALA A 511 -16.02 -14.07 -31.12
C ALA A 511 -17.19 -13.63 -32.01
N THR A 512 -17.53 -12.35 -31.97
CA THR A 512 -18.49 -11.77 -32.92
C THR A 512 -17.77 -11.74 -34.27
N THR A 513 -18.26 -12.55 -35.21
CA THR A 513 -17.79 -12.59 -36.64
C THR A 513 -18.15 -11.32 -37.35
#